data_982012befd2b6c06810eda12de794c67
#
_entry.id   982012befd2b6c06810eda12de794c67
#
_cell.length_a   1.000
_cell.length_b   1.000
_cell.length_c   1.000
_cell.angle_alpha   90.00
_cell.angle_beta   90.00
_cell.angle_gamma   90.00
#
_symmetry.space_group_name_H-M   'P 1'
#
loop_
_entity.id
_entity.type
_entity.pdbx_description
1 polymer ?
#
loop_
_entity_poly.entity_id
_entity_poly.type
_entity_poly.pdbx_seq_one_letter_code
_entity_poly.pdbx_strand_id
1 'polypeptide(L)'
;KKSLPSLPPHPALPLDQILSGDCREVLAGLPGESIDLVFADPPYNLQLRQELWRPNQTRVDAVNDSWDKFTTFAEYDAFTQDWLAACRRVLKPTGTLWVIGSYHNIYRVGSLLMDLDFWILNDIVWIKTNPMPNFRGVRFTNAHETLIWAQKVKGARYTFNHHAMKALNDDLQMRSDWALPLCTGKERVKVNGSKAHATQKPEALLYRVLLS
;
A
#
# COMPACT_ATOMS: atom_id res chain seq x y z
N LYS A 1 20.98 -46.40 3.47
CA LYS A 1 20.23 -45.15 3.65
C LYS A 1 20.50 -44.30 2.41
N LYS A 2 19.55 -44.19 1.48
CA LYS A 2 19.65 -43.26 0.36
C LYS A 2 19.45 -41.84 0.90
N SER A 3 20.46 -40.97 0.79
CA SER A 3 20.33 -39.56 1.05
C SER A 3 19.33 -38.97 0.05
N LEU A 4 18.33 -38.27 0.56
CA LEU A 4 17.43 -37.46 -0.27
C LEU A 4 18.28 -36.43 -1.03
N PRO A 5 18.01 -36.14 -2.31
CA PRO A 5 18.71 -35.09 -3.02
C PRO A 5 18.46 -33.75 -2.30
N SER A 6 19.53 -33.03 -2.02
CA SER A 6 19.46 -31.68 -1.49
C SER A 6 18.69 -30.81 -2.48
N LEU A 7 17.62 -30.16 -2.02
CA LEU A 7 16.94 -29.13 -2.79
C LEU A 7 17.96 -28.07 -3.24
N PRO A 8 17.86 -27.55 -4.47
CA PRO A 8 18.71 -26.47 -4.91
C PRO A 8 18.58 -25.30 -3.92
N PRO A 9 19.68 -24.59 -3.62
CA PRO A 9 19.62 -23.44 -2.72
C PRO A 9 18.61 -22.44 -3.27
N HIS A 10 17.67 -22.02 -2.45
CA HIS A 10 16.74 -20.93 -2.80
C HIS A 10 17.58 -19.70 -3.16
N PRO A 11 17.24 -18.95 -4.24
CA PRO A 11 17.93 -17.72 -4.55
C PRO A 11 17.91 -16.82 -3.31
N ALA A 12 19.05 -16.20 -3.01
CA ALA A 12 19.18 -15.31 -1.86
C ALA A 12 18.22 -14.12 -2.06
N LEU A 13 17.54 -13.68 -0.97
CA LEU A 13 16.73 -12.48 -1.01
C LEU A 13 17.60 -11.25 -1.29
N PRO A 14 17.19 -10.33 -2.16
CA PRO A 14 17.88 -9.06 -2.40
C PRO A 14 17.63 -8.10 -1.23
N LEU A 15 18.35 -8.29 -0.12
CA LEU A 15 18.18 -7.46 1.08
C LEU A 15 18.71 -6.05 0.82
N ASP A 16 18.05 -5.05 1.41
CA ASP A 16 18.42 -3.62 1.36
C ASP A 16 18.57 -3.07 -0.08
N GLN A 17 17.77 -3.57 -1.01
CA GLN A 17 17.81 -3.18 -2.42
C GLN A 17 16.48 -2.62 -2.90
N ILE A 18 16.57 -1.67 -3.84
CA ILE A 18 15.42 -1.16 -4.61
C ILE A 18 15.42 -1.91 -5.95
N LEU A 19 14.36 -2.67 -6.21
CA LEU A 19 14.17 -3.37 -7.46
C LEU A 19 13.17 -2.58 -8.33
N SER A 20 13.62 -2.14 -9.49
CA SER A 20 12.78 -1.43 -10.47
C SER A 20 12.18 -2.41 -11.47
N GLY A 21 10.90 -2.25 -11.80
CA GLY A 21 10.22 -3.07 -12.80
C GLY A 21 8.73 -3.24 -12.50
N ASP A 22 8.05 -4.05 -13.30
CA ASP A 22 6.70 -4.51 -13.01
C ASP A 22 6.72 -5.37 -11.73
N CYS A 23 5.93 -4.98 -10.74
CA CYS A 23 5.92 -5.68 -9.45
C CYS A 23 5.58 -7.18 -9.58
N ARG A 24 4.79 -7.57 -10.58
CA ARG A 24 4.43 -8.97 -10.84
C ARG A 24 5.67 -9.77 -11.27
N GLU A 25 6.50 -9.22 -12.15
CA GLU A 25 7.75 -9.84 -12.61
C GLU A 25 8.80 -9.88 -11.49
N VAL A 26 8.96 -8.76 -10.78
CA VAL A 26 9.91 -8.66 -9.66
C VAL A 26 9.53 -9.67 -8.56
N LEU A 27 8.28 -9.70 -8.15
CA LEU A 27 7.80 -10.66 -7.16
C LEU A 27 7.95 -12.11 -7.63
N ALA A 28 7.72 -12.40 -8.93
CA ALA A 28 7.89 -13.76 -9.49
C ALA A 28 9.32 -14.28 -9.30
N GLY A 29 10.33 -13.39 -9.32
CA GLY A 29 11.73 -13.74 -9.08
C GLY A 29 12.09 -14.02 -7.62
N LEU A 30 11.24 -13.66 -6.65
CA LEU A 30 11.50 -13.90 -5.24
C LEU A 30 11.09 -15.32 -4.81
N PRO A 31 11.79 -15.93 -3.83
CA PRO A 31 11.39 -17.21 -3.28
C PRO A 31 9.98 -17.15 -2.67
N GLY A 32 9.22 -18.24 -2.78
CA GLY A 32 7.97 -18.39 -2.05
C GLY A 32 8.19 -18.44 -0.54
N GLU A 33 7.23 -17.93 0.24
CA GLU A 33 7.24 -18.00 1.71
C GLU A 33 8.50 -17.44 2.37
N SER A 34 9.04 -16.35 1.78
CA SER A 34 10.28 -15.74 2.23
C SER A 34 10.11 -14.36 2.88
N ILE A 35 8.96 -13.72 2.71
CA ILE A 35 8.68 -12.35 3.12
C ILE A 35 7.78 -12.34 4.36
N ASP A 36 8.14 -11.55 5.36
CA ASP A 36 7.36 -11.41 6.60
C ASP A 36 6.23 -10.40 6.48
N LEU A 37 6.46 -9.28 5.79
CA LEU A 37 5.51 -8.19 5.62
C LEU A 37 5.62 -7.61 4.22
N VAL A 38 4.48 -7.36 3.60
CA VAL A 38 4.35 -6.55 2.39
C VAL A 38 3.55 -5.29 2.70
N PHE A 39 4.08 -4.12 2.34
CA PHE A 39 3.32 -2.87 2.28
C PHE A 39 3.17 -2.47 0.81
N ALA A 40 1.93 -2.38 0.33
CA ALA A 40 1.61 -2.07 -1.05
C ALA A 40 0.87 -0.73 -1.19
N ASP A 41 1.36 0.11 -2.09
CA ASP A 41 0.74 1.36 -2.53
C ASP A 41 0.50 1.25 -4.06
N PRO A 42 -0.53 0.46 -4.47
CA PRO A 42 -0.77 0.15 -5.88
C PRO A 42 -1.33 1.36 -6.63
N PRO A 43 -1.41 1.30 -7.98
CA PRO A 43 -2.19 2.25 -8.75
C PRO A 43 -3.62 2.38 -8.23
N TYR A 44 -4.14 3.62 -8.16
CA TYR A 44 -5.51 3.88 -7.66
C TYR A 44 -6.55 3.92 -8.78
N ASN A 45 -6.11 3.86 -10.04
CA ASN A 45 -6.97 4.03 -11.21
C ASN A 45 -7.79 5.33 -11.12
N LEU A 46 -7.10 6.43 -10.83
CA LEU A 46 -7.75 7.73 -10.54
C LEU A 46 -8.56 8.27 -11.72
N GLN A 47 -8.29 7.82 -12.95
CA GLN A 47 -9.01 8.19 -14.18
C GLN A 47 -9.22 9.70 -14.33
N LEU A 48 -8.21 10.49 -14.00
CA LEU A 48 -8.28 11.95 -14.15
C LEU A 48 -8.37 12.30 -15.64
N ARG A 49 -9.58 12.65 -16.08
CA ARG A 49 -9.88 12.99 -17.48
C ARG A 49 -9.46 14.43 -17.86
N GLN A 50 -9.22 15.28 -16.87
CA GLN A 50 -8.96 16.71 -17.06
C GLN A 50 -7.88 17.20 -16.10
N GLU A 51 -7.13 18.21 -16.55
CA GLU A 51 -6.22 18.93 -15.68
C GLU A 51 -6.98 19.60 -14.52
N LEU A 52 -6.42 19.50 -13.33
CA LEU A 52 -6.96 20.14 -12.14
C LEU A 52 -6.26 21.49 -11.92
N TRP A 53 -7.05 22.55 -11.79
CA TRP A 53 -6.56 23.89 -11.52
C TRP A 53 -7.01 24.37 -10.16
N ARG A 54 -6.11 25.05 -9.45
CA ARG A 54 -6.45 25.72 -8.18
C ARG A 54 -7.20 27.03 -8.46
N PRO A 55 -7.92 27.59 -7.47
CA PRO A 55 -8.59 28.88 -7.61
C PRO A 55 -7.65 30.04 -8.03
N ASN A 56 -6.38 29.96 -7.66
CA ASN A 56 -5.33 30.93 -8.04
C ASN A 56 -4.74 30.68 -9.44
N GLN A 57 -5.41 29.90 -10.28
CA GLN A 57 -5.00 29.55 -11.65
C GLN A 57 -3.67 28.78 -11.76
N THR A 58 -3.18 28.19 -10.65
CA THR A 58 -2.04 27.28 -10.73
C THR A 58 -2.51 25.86 -11.00
N ARG A 59 -1.81 25.17 -11.90
CA ARG A 59 -2.08 23.75 -12.22
C ARG A 59 -1.77 22.89 -11.00
N VAL A 60 -2.65 21.93 -10.73
CA VAL A 60 -2.35 20.87 -9.75
C VAL A 60 -1.50 19.81 -10.45
N ASP A 61 -0.33 19.58 -9.91
CA ASP A 61 0.49 18.44 -10.30
C ASP A 61 -0.16 17.17 -9.72
N ALA A 62 -1.04 16.56 -10.51
CA ALA A 62 -1.80 15.36 -10.19
C ALA A 62 -1.25 14.17 -10.97
N VAL A 63 -1.49 12.97 -10.48
CA VAL A 63 -1.10 11.74 -11.17
C VAL A 63 -1.84 11.67 -12.51
N ASN A 64 -1.07 11.70 -13.59
CA ASN A 64 -1.56 11.50 -14.96
C ASN A 64 -0.66 10.51 -15.72
N ASP A 65 0.04 9.67 -14.97
CA ASP A 65 1.00 8.72 -15.48
C ASP A 65 0.30 7.50 -16.09
N SER A 66 0.94 6.88 -17.08
CA SER A 66 0.38 5.72 -17.78
C SER A 66 0.16 4.51 -16.87
N TRP A 67 0.98 4.37 -15.84
CA TRP A 67 0.88 3.25 -14.88
C TRP A 67 -0.38 3.31 -14.00
N ASP A 68 -1.06 4.46 -13.87
CA ASP A 68 -2.32 4.62 -13.11
C ASP A 68 -3.56 4.67 -14.02
N LYS A 69 -3.44 4.20 -15.27
CA LYS A 69 -4.53 4.24 -16.25
C LYS A 69 -4.89 2.84 -16.71
N PHE A 70 -6.11 2.45 -16.44
CA PHE A 70 -6.71 1.22 -16.92
C PHE A 70 -7.94 1.56 -17.77
N THR A 71 -8.11 0.85 -18.87
CA THR A 71 -9.21 1.10 -19.81
C THR A 71 -10.54 0.67 -19.23
N THR A 72 -10.55 -0.41 -18.46
CA THR A 72 -11.74 -0.98 -17.84
C THR A 72 -11.47 -1.39 -16.38
N PHE A 73 -12.52 -1.53 -15.60
CA PHE A 73 -12.40 -2.11 -14.27
C PHE A 73 -12.01 -3.59 -14.30
N ALA A 74 -12.37 -4.33 -15.35
CA ALA A 74 -11.95 -5.72 -15.50
C ALA A 74 -10.42 -5.83 -15.69
N GLU A 75 -9.82 -4.92 -16.45
CA GLU A 75 -8.36 -4.82 -16.60
C GLU A 75 -7.68 -4.47 -15.27
N TYR A 76 -8.24 -3.51 -14.52
CA TYR A 76 -7.75 -3.15 -13.20
C TYR A 76 -7.85 -4.32 -12.20
N ASP A 77 -8.96 -5.04 -12.22
CA ASP A 77 -9.18 -6.19 -11.34
C ASP A 77 -8.21 -7.33 -11.67
N ALA A 78 -7.99 -7.63 -12.95
CA ALA A 78 -7.02 -8.64 -13.39
C ALA A 78 -5.59 -8.27 -12.93
N PHE A 79 -5.16 -7.03 -13.16
CA PHE A 79 -3.87 -6.53 -12.66
C PHE A 79 -3.77 -6.66 -11.14
N THR A 80 -4.83 -6.26 -10.42
CA THR A 80 -4.86 -6.30 -8.95
C THR A 80 -4.80 -7.72 -8.44
N GLN A 81 -5.53 -8.64 -9.05
CA GLN A 81 -5.50 -10.07 -8.71
C GLN A 81 -4.10 -10.67 -8.91
N ASP A 82 -3.44 -10.34 -10.00
CA ASP A 82 -2.11 -10.85 -10.32
C ASP A 82 -1.07 -10.46 -9.25
N TRP A 83 -0.96 -9.16 -8.92
CA TRP A 83 0.02 -8.74 -7.94
C TRP A 83 -0.33 -9.18 -6.50
N LEU A 84 -1.61 -9.25 -6.14
CA LEU A 84 -2.04 -9.80 -4.85
C LEU A 84 -1.70 -11.29 -4.72
N ALA A 85 -1.93 -12.08 -5.78
CA ALA A 85 -1.54 -13.48 -5.82
C ALA A 85 -0.01 -13.65 -5.72
N ALA A 86 0.76 -12.79 -6.38
CA ALA A 86 2.22 -12.79 -6.26
C ALA A 86 2.68 -12.43 -4.83
N CYS A 87 2.06 -11.44 -4.18
CA CYS A 87 2.31 -11.13 -2.76
C CYS A 87 1.99 -12.33 -1.86
N ARG A 88 0.84 -13.00 -2.10
CA ARG A 88 0.44 -14.17 -1.33
C ARG A 88 1.45 -15.31 -1.44
N ARG A 89 2.01 -15.52 -2.62
CA ARG A 89 3.04 -16.55 -2.86
C ARG A 89 4.31 -16.28 -2.07
N VAL A 90 4.81 -15.04 -2.06
CA VAL A 90 6.08 -14.70 -1.41
C VAL A 90 5.95 -14.54 0.10
N LEU A 91 4.77 -14.22 0.63
CA LEU A 91 4.53 -14.11 2.07
C LEU A 91 4.67 -15.46 2.75
N LYS A 92 5.34 -15.48 3.90
CA LYS A 92 5.36 -16.61 4.83
C LYS A 92 3.93 -16.93 5.30
N PRO A 93 3.65 -18.17 5.79
CA PRO A 93 2.34 -18.49 6.38
C PRO A 93 1.95 -17.54 7.52
N THR A 94 2.92 -17.02 8.27
CA THR A 94 2.75 -16.04 9.36
C THR A 94 2.83 -14.59 8.88
N GLY A 95 3.08 -14.37 7.59
CA GLY A 95 3.27 -13.05 7.00
C GLY A 95 1.98 -12.26 6.85
N THR A 96 2.11 -10.95 6.82
CA THR A 96 1.00 -10.01 6.69
C THR A 96 1.16 -9.09 5.49
N LEU A 97 0.03 -8.64 4.97
CA LEU A 97 -0.06 -7.69 3.87
C LEU A 97 -0.78 -6.43 4.33
N TRP A 98 -0.24 -5.29 3.99
CA TRP A 98 -0.87 -3.99 4.11
C TRP A 98 -1.07 -3.40 2.72
N VAL A 99 -2.28 -2.97 2.41
CA VAL A 99 -2.57 -2.29 1.14
C VAL A 99 -3.24 -0.97 1.43
N ILE A 100 -2.66 0.12 0.96
CA ILE A 100 -3.27 1.45 1.03
C ILE A 100 -4.04 1.75 -0.25
N GLY A 101 -5.16 2.46 -0.10
CA GLY A 101 -5.97 2.91 -1.22
C GLY A 101 -6.96 3.99 -0.84
N SER A 102 -7.59 4.55 -1.85
CA SER A 102 -8.67 5.52 -1.70
C SER A 102 -10.01 4.90 -2.12
N TYR A 103 -11.10 5.66 -2.02
CA TYR A 103 -12.42 5.23 -2.47
C TYR A 103 -12.48 4.81 -3.96
N HIS A 104 -11.46 5.13 -4.76
CA HIS A 104 -11.40 4.73 -6.16
C HIS A 104 -11.13 3.23 -6.34
N ASN A 105 -10.34 2.65 -5.44
CA ASN A 105 -9.83 1.29 -5.62
C ASN A 105 -10.01 0.37 -4.42
N ILE A 106 -10.06 0.92 -3.19
CA ILE A 106 -9.94 0.10 -1.96
C ILE A 106 -11.03 -0.98 -1.84
N TYR A 107 -12.24 -0.72 -2.30
CA TYR A 107 -13.34 -1.70 -2.25
C TYR A 107 -13.10 -2.89 -3.18
N ARG A 108 -12.51 -2.66 -4.37
CA ARG A 108 -12.10 -3.73 -5.30
C ARG A 108 -10.94 -4.53 -4.74
N VAL A 109 -9.92 -3.85 -4.23
CA VAL A 109 -8.80 -4.50 -3.54
C VAL A 109 -9.28 -5.36 -2.39
N GLY A 110 -10.20 -4.85 -1.55
CA GLY A 110 -10.76 -5.60 -0.43
C GLY A 110 -11.51 -6.86 -0.86
N SER A 111 -12.32 -6.78 -1.93
CA SER A 111 -12.99 -7.96 -2.50
C SER A 111 -11.99 -9.00 -3.01
N LEU A 112 -11.02 -8.58 -3.80
CA LEU A 112 -10.01 -9.48 -4.36
C LEU A 112 -9.09 -10.10 -3.29
N LEU A 113 -8.82 -9.40 -2.20
CA LEU A 113 -8.11 -9.99 -1.05
C LEU A 113 -8.90 -11.16 -0.47
N MET A 114 -10.22 -11.00 -0.28
CA MET A 114 -11.07 -12.08 0.23
C MET A 114 -11.20 -13.24 -0.76
N ASP A 115 -11.33 -12.95 -2.05
CA ASP A 115 -11.37 -13.96 -3.12
C ASP A 115 -10.07 -14.77 -3.24
N LEU A 116 -8.93 -14.17 -2.84
CA LEU A 116 -7.63 -14.82 -2.76
C LEU A 116 -7.34 -15.45 -1.38
N ASP A 117 -8.35 -15.68 -0.55
CA ASP A 117 -8.22 -16.30 0.78
C ASP A 117 -7.26 -15.56 1.74
N PHE A 118 -7.11 -14.25 1.62
CA PHE A 118 -6.52 -13.46 2.68
C PHE A 118 -7.54 -13.25 3.80
N TRP A 119 -7.08 -13.34 5.05
CA TRP A 119 -7.91 -13.02 6.20
C TRP A 119 -7.67 -11.59 6.64
N ILE A 120 -8.66 -10.71 6.43
CA ILE A 120 -8.59 -9.31 6.84
C ILE A 120 -8.61 -9.23 8.36
N LEU A 121 -7.60 -8.58 8.94
CA LEU A 121 -7.45 -8.35 10.38
C LEU A 121 -8.09 -7.04 10.80
N ASN A 122 -7.80 -5.96 10.08
CA ASN A 122 -8.43 -4.64 10.25
C ASN A 122 -8.47 -3.86 8.94
N ASP A 123 -9.37 -2.91 8.86
CA ASP A 123 -9.28 -1.72 8.04
C ASP A 123 -8.83 -0.54 8.93
N ILE A 124 -7.87 0.22 8.46
CA ILE A 124 -7.37 1.41 9.14
C ILE A 124 -7.69 2.63 8.31
N VAL A 125 -8.33 3.62 8.92
CA VAL A 125 -8.64 4.90 8.27
C VAL A 125 -7.53 5.89 8.59
N TRP A 126 -6.72 6.24 7.58
CA TRP A 126 -5.79 7.35 7.69
C TRP A 126 -6.53 8.66 7.47
N ILE A 127 -6.78 9.39 8.56
CA ILE A 127 -7.42 10.71 8.57
C ILE A 127 -6.35 11.76 8.29
N LYS A 128 -6.46 12.44 7.16
CA LYS A 128 -5.54 13.51 6.75
C LYS A 128 -5.84 14.78 7.55
N THR A 129 -4.90 15.22 8.37
CA THR A 129 -5.10 16.44 9.18
C THR A 129 -5.06 17.73 8.35
N ASN A 130 -4.50 17.68 7.14
CA ASN A 130 -4.38 18.78 6.18
C ASN A 130 -4.84 18.38 4.78
N PRO A 131 -6.10 17.90 4.61
CA PRO A 131 -6.57 17.40 3.31
C PRO A 131 -6.66 18.54 2.29
N MET A 132 -6.41 18.19 1.02
CA MET A 132 -6.60 19.15 -0.07
C MET A 132 -8.10 19.36 -0.30
N PRO A 133 -8.60 20.61 -0.32
CA PRO A 133 -10.02 20.88 -0.50
C PRO A 133 -10.49 20.47 -1.90
N ASN A 134 -11.79 20.20 -2.03
CA ASN A 134 -12.42 20.10 -3.34
C ASN A 134 -12.61 21.51 -3.91
N PHE A 135 -11.76 21.94 -4.82
CA PHE A 135 -11.74 23.30 -5.35
C PHE A 135 -13.02 23.72 -6.07
N ARG A 136 -13.79 22.76 -6.60
CA ARG A 136 -15.08 23.05 -7.27
C ARG A 136 -16.26 23.10 -6.29
N GLY A 137 -16.06 22.67 -5.03
CA GLY A 137 -17.12 22.68 -4.02
C GLY A 137 -18.32 21.78 -4.33
N VAL A 138 -18.17 20.80 -5.23
CA VAL A 138 -19.30 19.96 -5.71
C VAL A 138 -19.38 18.60 -5.01
N ARG A 139 -18.45 18.31 -4.10
CA ARG A 139 -18.40 17.09 -3.26
C ARG A 139 -17.58 17.34 -2.01
N PHE A 140 -17.63 16.42 -1.08
CA PHE A 140 -16.83 16.49 0.14
C PHE A 140 -15.33 16.51 -0.16
N THR A 141 -14.56 17.14 0.73
CA THR A 141 -13.09 17.03 0.76
C THR A 141 -12.69 15.58 1.01
N ASN A 142 -11.78 15.04 0.19
CA ASN A 142 -11.26 13.68 0.39
C ASN A 142 -10.26 13.67 1.56
N ALA A 143 -10.78 13.56 2.78
CA ALA A 143 -10.03 13.72 4.02
C ALA A 143 -9.46 12.42 4.59
N HIS A 144 -9.61 11.28 3.91
CA HIS A 144 -9.04 10.02 4.38
C HIS A 144 -8.62 9.10 3.22
N GLU A 145 -7.78 8.14 3.56
CA GLU A 145 -7.50 6.94 2.79
C GLU A 145 -7.64 5.74 3.72
N THR A 146 -7.79 4.55 3.15
CA THR A 146 -7.96 3.30 3.90
C THR A 146 -6.75 2.40 3.68
N LEU A 147 -6.26 1.79 4.77
CA LEU A 147 -5.31 0.69 4.69
C LEU A 147 -6.03 -0.59 5.10
N ILE A 148 -5.93 -1.63 4.28
CA ILE A 148 -6.38 -2.97 4.66
C ILE A 148 -5.18 -3.74 5.18
N TRP A 149 -5.29 -4.25 6.40
CA TRP A 149 -4.32 -5.16 6.99
C TRP A 149 -4.87 -6.58 6.98
N ALA A 150 -4.13 -7.49 6.37
CA ALA A 150 -4.56 -8.87 6.20
C ALA A 150 -3.41 -9.85 6.46
N GLN A 151 -3.74 -11.05 6.92
CA GLN A 151 -2.80 -12.16 7.04
C GLN A 151 -2.99 -13.17 5.90
N LYS A 152 -1.91 -13.86 5.54
CA LYS A 152 -1.93 -14.88 4.48
C LYS A 152 -2.79 -16.09 4.85
N VAL A 153 -2.68 -16.59 6.08
CA VAL A 153 -3.36 -17.80 6.54
C VAL A 153 -4.21 -17.50 7.75
N LYS A 154 -5.52 -17.69 7.64
CA LYS A 154 -6.46 -17.50 8.74
C LYS A 154 -6.05 -18.30 9.98
N GLY A 155 -5.94 -17.62 11.11
CA GLY A 155 -5.60 -18.24 12.39
C GLY A 155 -4.11 -18.59 12.58
N ALA A 156 -3.24 -18.32 11.60
CA ALA A 156 -1.82 -18.39 11.83
C ALA A 156 -1.36 -17.30 12.79
N ARG A 157 -0.30 -17.59 13.54
CA ARG A 157 0.29 -16.58 14.43
C ARG A 157 1.02 -15.54 13.57
N TYR A 158 0.62 -14.29 13.66
CA TYR A 158 1.30 -13.14 13.05
C TYR A 158 1.94 -12.26 14.12
N THR A 159 2.87 -11.41 13.73
CA THR A 159 3.48 -10.42 14.63
C THR A 159 2.55 -9.21 14.77
N PHE A 160 2.30 -8.81 16.01
CA PHE A 160 1.69 -7.52 16.35
C PHE A 160 2.32 -6.98 17.63
N ASN A 161 2.99 -5.85 17.51
CA ASN A 161 3.71 -5.25 18.62
C ASN A 161 2.79 -4.30 19.40
N HIS A 162 1.90 -4.90 20.23
CA HIS A 162 0.93 -4.17 21.03
C HIS A 162 1.57 -3.08 21.91
N HIS A 163 2.72 -3.36 22.51
CA HIS A 163 3.38 -2.40 23.41
C HIS A 163 3.93 -1.20 22.65
N ALA A 164 4.55 -1.39 21.48
CA ALA A 164 5.01 -0.27 20.66
C ALA A 164 3.82 0.58 20.17
N MET A 165 2.71 -0.06 19.80
CA MET A 165 1.50 0.65 19.40
C MET A 165 0.90 1.47 20.54
N LYS A 166 0.87 0.96 21.77
CA LYS A 166 0.43 1.72 22.94
C LYS A 166 1.34 2.92 23.20
N ALA A 167 2.65 2.74 23.15
CA ALA A 167 3.62 3.84 23.35
C ALA A 167 3.44 4.98 22.34
N LEU A 168 2.93 4.70 21.15
CA LEU A 168 2.58 5.72 20.15
C LEU A 168 1.19 6.35 20.34
N ASN A 169 0.44 5.94 21.34
CA ASN A 169 -0.95 6.35 21.59
C ASN A 169 -1.22 6.61 23.08
N ASP A 170 -0.35 7.38 23.73
CA ASP A 170 -0.50 7.80 25.14
C ASP A 170 -0.78 6.62 26.09
N ASP A 171 -0.12 5.50 25.85
CA ASP A 171 -0.24 4.24 26.58
C ASP A 171 -1.63 3.57 26.51
N LEU A 172 -2.47 4.05 25.59
CA LEU A 172 -3.76 3.46 25.26
C LEU A 172 -3.64 2.52 24.06
N GLN A 173 -4.54 1.55 23.95
CA GLN A 173 -4.59 0.69 22.77
C GLN A 173 -4.73 1.52 21.50
N MET A 174 -3.86 1.25 20.51
CA MET A 174 -3.91 1.93 19.22
C MET A 174 -5.24 1.64 18.52
N ARG A 175 -5.86 2.69 18.01
CA ARG A 175 -7.12 2.64 17.28
C ARG A 175 -6.85 2.48 15.77
N SER A 176 -7.90 2.13 15.04
CA SER A 176 -7.87 1.99 13.57
C SER A 176 -8.12 3.32 12.82
N ASP A 177 -8.20 4.44 13.51
CA ASP A 177 -8.33 5.79 12.94
C ASP A 177 -7.07 6.62 13.24
N TRP A 178 -6.21 6.74 12.24
CA TRP A 178 -4.90 7.40 12.37
C TRP A 178 -4.93 8.84 11.82
N ALA A 179 -4.88 9.83 12.69
CA ALA A 179 -4.76 11.23 12.30
C ALA A 179 -3.30 11.58 12.01
N LEU A 180 -2.96 11.70 10.72
CA LEU A 180 -1.61 12.04 10.26
C LEU A 180 -1.68 13.04 9.11
N PRO A 181 -0.72 13.99 8.99
CA PRO A 181 -0.68 14.90 7.87
C PRO A 181 -0.30 14.19 6.57
N LEU A 182 -0.68 14.80 5.44
CA LEU A 182 -0.09 14.48 4.14
C LEU A 182 1.40 14.81 4.16
N CYS A 183 2.19 14.09 3.36
CA CYS A 183 3.59 14.41 3.13
C CYS A 183 3.73 15.83 2.55
N THR A 184 4.37 16.73 3.30
CA THR A 184 4.56 18.14 2.94
C THR A 184 5.91 18.68 3.42
N GLY A 185 6.24 19.89 3.01
CA GLY A 185 7.42 20.60 3.52
C GLY A 185 8.74 19.89 3.24
N LYS A 186 9.56 19.70 4.29
CA LYS A 186 10.91 19.10 4.20
C LYS A 186 10.89 17.58 3.94
N GLU A 187 9.82 16.89 4.35
CA GLU A 187 9.65 15.45 4.12
C GLU A 187 9.47 15.15 2.62
N ARG A 188 8.90 16.08 1.86
CA ARG A 188 8.64 15.89 0.44
C ARG A 188 9.95 15.84 -0.36
N VAL A 189 10.26 14.69 -0.95
CA VAL A 189 11.42 14.53 -1.81
C VAL A 189 11.24 15.34 -3.11
N LYS A 190 12.28 16.09 -3.46
CA LYS A 190 12.31 16.93 -4.67
C LYS A 190 13.52 16.59 -5.52
N VAL A 191 13.32 16.62 -6.83
CA VAL A 191 14.38 16.51 -7.85
C VAL A 191 14.28 17.74 -8.73
N ASN A 192 15.35 18.50 -8.85
CA ASN A 192 15.40 19.76 -9.64
C ASN A 192 14.27 20.74 -9.30
N GLY A 193 13.94 20.86 -7.98
CA GLY A 193 12.89 21.75 -7.48
C GLY A 193 11.44 21.23 -7.62
N SER A 194 11.22 20.19 -8.39
CA SER A 194 9.92 19.52 -8.57
C SER A 194 9.76 18.33 -7.64
N LYS A 195 8.51 17.91 -7.36
CA LYS A 195 8.25 16.70 -6.59
C LYS A 195 8.83 15.47 -7.29
N ALA A 196 9.59 14.65 -6.57
CA ALA A 196 10.09 13.38 -7.10
C ALA A 196 8.94 12.39 -7.41
N HIS A 197 7.88 12.42 -6.60
CA HIS A 197 6.67 11.62 -6.77
C HIS A 197 5.42 12.41 -6.38
N ALA A 198 4.38 12.36 -7.20
CA ALA A 198 3.17 13.17 -7.01
C ALA A 198 2.40 12.80 -5.72
N THR A 199 2.37 11.52 -5.38
CA THR A 199 1.58 10.92 -4.29
C THR A 199 2.42 10.31 -3.17
N GLN A 200 3.62 10.85 -2.91
CA GLN A 200 4.47 10.38 -1.80
C GLN A 200 3.66 10.31 -0.49
N LYS A 201 3.70 9.15 0.16
CA LYS A 201 3.06 8.94 1.46
C LYS A 201 3.93 9.49 2.59
N PRO A 202 3.35 9.93 3.74
CA PRO A 202 4.12 10.37 4.89
C PRO A 202 4.88 9.21 5.55
N GLU A 203 6.10 9.47 6.00
CA GLU A 203 6.94 8.47 6.70
C GLU A 203 6.25 7.94 7.96
N ALA A 204 5.54 8.81 8.69
CA ALA A 204 4.82 8.44 9.90
C ALA A 204 3.79 7.32 9.68
N LEU A 205 3.22 7.22 8.48
CA LEU A 205 2.30 6.15 8.12
C LEU A 205 3.02 4.81 8.04
N LEU A 206 4.11 4.76 7.26
CA LEU A 206 4.93 3.55 7.10
C LEU A 206 5.60 3.16 8.41
N TYR A 207 6.05 4.15 9.19
CA TYR A 207 6.64 3.91 10.52
C TYR A 207 5.68 3.14 11.44
N ARG A 208 4.38 3.54 11.48
CA ARG A 208 3.38 2.80 12.27
C ARG A 208 3.17 1.38 11.78
N VAL A 209 3.11 1.18 10.46
CA VAL A 209 2.97 -0.16 9.87
C VAL A 209 4.15 -1.05 10.22
N LEU A 210 5.38 -0.54 10.12
CA LEU A 210 6.59 -1.32 10.39
C LEU A 210 6.80 -1.61 11.87
N LEU A 211 6.28 -0.76 12.77
CA LEU A 211 6.36 -0.99 14.21
C LEU A 211 5.23 -1.90 14.74
N SER A 212 4.13 -2.02 14.01
CA SER A 212 3.01 -2.86 14.42
C SER A 212 3.33 -4.33 14.30
#